data_d1045f8d7fd4bbbdfdf4f4bf13a720c8
#
_entry.id   d1045f8d7fd4bbbdfdf4f4bf13a720c8
#
_cell.length_a   1.000
_cell.length_b   1.000
_cell.length_c   1.000
_cell.angle_alpha   90.00
_cell.angle_beta   90.00
_cell.angle_gamma   90.00
#
_symmetry.space_group_name_H-M   'P 1'
#
loop_
_entity.id
_entity.type
_entity.pdbx_description
1 polymer ?
#
loop_
_entity_poly.entity_id
_entity_poly.type
_entity_poly.pdbx_seq_one_letter_code
_entity_poly.pdbx_strand_id
1 'polypeptide(L)'
;FLGILVLLFVFYTNNLFFSIILVSILLFSLYELLRLKVKLNLFSGIMLFFILLNIALVYPITEIFSRNLFFTALLISVISDVSALSMGKLFGKKIIFPHISPNKTLEGFISGIFFPAIFILFFSYIAQFDLTIINILFQFIEIKPMLISFGHVLTFSALVVCSIMSVIGDLIASKTKRLLEIKDFGDVLPGHGGFLDRLDSHLICIPVFLIINSFI
;
A
#
# COMPACT_ATOMS: atom_id res chain seq x y z
N PHE A 1 -1.45 17.93 -2.48
CA PHE A 1 -0.40 18.75 -1.84
C PHE A 1 -0.37 18.54 -0.32
N LEU A 2 -1.52 18.67 0.38
CA LEU A 2 -1.59 18.50 1.85
C LEU A 2 -1.14 17.10 2.31
N GLY A 3 -1.53 16.04 1.58
CA GLY A 3 -1.13 14.66 1.90
C GLY A 3 0.38 14.43 1.84
N ILE A 4 1.06 15.04 0.86
CA ILE A 4 2.53 14.96 0.74
C ILE A 4 3.21 15.68 1.91
N LEU A 5 2.72 16.85 2.31
CA LEU A 5 3.24 17.56 3.47
C LEU A 5 3.08 16.78 4.76
N VAL A 6 1.91 16.13 4.95
CA VAL A 6 1.67 15.26 6.11
C VAL A 6 2.63 14.07 6.11
N LEU A 7 2.84 13.42 4.97
CA LEU A 7 3.78 12.30 4.87
C LEU A 7 5.22 12.74 5.17
N LEU A 8 5.67 13.87 4.65
CA LEU A 8 6.99 14.43 4.97
C LEU A 8 7.12 14.77 6.45
N PHE A 9 6.11 15.41 7.03
CA PHE A 9 6.08 15.72 8.46
C PHE A 9 6.20 14.45 9.31
N VAL A 10 5.40 13.42 9.00
CA VAL A 10 5.42 12.12 9.69
C VAL A 10 6.78 11.43 9.55
N PHE A 11 7.44 11.58 8.40
CA PHE A 11 8.77 11.01 8.17
C PHE A 11 9.84 11.62 9.10
N TYR A 12 9.81 12.92 9.32
CA TYR A 12 10.81 13.64 10.13
C TYR A 12 10.49 13.65 11.64
N THR A 13 9.36 13.06 12.07
CA THR A 13 9.03 12.97 13.51
C THR A 13 9.88 11.93 14.23
N ASN A 14 9.92 11.98 15.57
CA ASN A 14 10.55 10.95 16.39
C ASN A 14 9.85 9.60 16.22
N ASN A 15 10.55 8.47 16.50
CA ASN A 15 9.98 7.13 16.43
C ASN A 15 8.69 7.00 17.24
N LEU A 16 8.64 7.61 18.41
CA LEU A 16 7.46 7.58 19.28
C LEU A 16 6.26 8.27 18.63
N PHE A 17 6.41 9.47 18.06
CA PHE A 17 5.33 10.17 17.37
C PHE A 17 4.89 9.43 16.11
N PHE A 18 5.84 8.88 15.35
CA PHE A 18 5.55 8.05 14.19
C PHE A 18 4.70 6.83 14.57
N SER A 19 5.09 6.10 15.64
CA SER A 19 4.35 4.95 16.15
C SER A 19 2.93 5.34 16.58
N ILE A 20 2.78 6.45 17.33
CA ILE A 20 1.47 6.91 17.80
C ILE A 20 0.56 7.22 16.61
N ILE A 21 1.06 7.90 15.58
CA ILE A 21 0.28 8.22 14.38
C ILE A 21 -0.17 6.94 13.67
N LEU A 22 0.74 5.98 13.44
CA LEU A 22 0.41 4.73 12.77
C LEU A 22 -0.62 3.92 13.57
N VAL A 23 -0.41 3.75 14.87
CA VAL A 23 -1.35 3.05 15.75
C VAL A 23 -2.72 3.73 15.74
N SER A 24 -2.77 5.06 15.81
CA SER A 24 -4.03 5.81 15.77
C SER A 24 -4.80 5.57 14.47
N ILE A 25 -4.14 5.61 13.32
CA ILE A 25 -4.74 5.34 12.02
C ILE A 25 -5.27 3.90 11.95
N LEU A 26 -4.50 2.93 12.43
CA LEU A 26 -4.88 1.52 12.42
C LEU A 26 -6.02 1.22 13.40
N LEU A 27 -6.02 1.84 14.58
CA LEU A 27 -7.12 1.73 15.55
C LEU A 27 -8.41 2.36 15.01
N PHE A 28 -8.31 3.48 14.29
CA PHE A 28 -9.47 4.06 13.61
C PHE A 28 -10.03 3.13 12.53
N SER A 29 -9.16 2.52 11.73
CA SER A 29 -9.57 1.53 10.71
C SER A 29 -10.21 0.28 11.34
N LEU A 30 -9.69 -0.16 12.49
CA LEU A 30 -10.27 -1.25 13.28
C LEU A 30 -11.66 -0.87 13.80
N TYR A 31 -11.80 0.33 14.36
CA TYR A 31 -13.08 0.85 14.84
C TYR A 31 -14.12 0.93 13.71
N GLU A 32 -13.75 1.43 12.53
CA GLU A 32 -14.65 1.47 11.37
C GLU A 32 -15.14 0.08 10.99
N LEU A 33 -14.25 -0.92 10.93
CA LEU A 33 -14.61 -2.29 10.62
C LEU A 33 -15.56 -2.90 11.69
N LEU A 34 -15.25 -2.70 12.98
CA LEU A 34 -16.05 -3.26 14.09
C LEU A 34 -17.40 -2.58 14.23
N ARG A 35 -17.51 -1.26 13.99
CA ARG A 35 -18.75 -0.48 14.06
C ARG A 35 -19.84 -1.02 13.13
N LEU A 36 -19.46 -1.59 12.00
CA LEU A 36 -20.41 -2.10 11.01
C LEU A 36 -21.19 -3.34 11.46
N LYS A 37 -21.02 -3.82 12.73
CA LYS A 37 -21.66 -5.05 13.26
C LYS A 37 -21.57 -6.22 12.27
N VAL A 38 -20.42 -6.34 11.65
CA VAL A 38 -20.16 -7.27 10.56
C VAL A 38 -20.40 -8.69 11.07
N LYS A 39 -21.34 -9.43 10.48
CA LYS A 39 -21.24 -10.89 10.51
C LYS A 39 -19.87 -11.24 9.94
N LEU A 40 -19.01 -11.83 10.78
CA LEU A 40 -17.65 -12.18 10.39
C LEU A 40 -17.70 -13.11 9.17
N ASN A 41 -17.53 -12.51 8.00
CA ASN A 41 -17.32 -13.21 6.76
C ASN A 41 -15.82 -13.48 6.59
N LEU A 42 -15.45 -14.45 5.77
CA LEU A 42 -14.05 -14.75 5.45
C LEU A 42 -13.28 -13.48 5.07
N PHE A 43 -13.84 -12.63 4.22
CA PHE A 43 -13.17 -11.41 3.75
C PHE A 43 -12.98 -10.36 4.84
N SER A 44 -13.99 -10.14 5.70
CA SER A 44 -13.87 -9.23 6.85
C SER A 44 -12.89 -9.78 7.89
N GLY A 45 -12.83 -11.09 8.05
CA GLY A 45 -11.85 -11.76 8.91
C GLY A 45 -10.42 -11.58 8.40
N ILE A 46 -10.21 -11.67 7.09
CA ILE A 46 -8.90 -11.38 6.46
C ILE A 46 -8.50 -9.92 6.69
N MET A 47 -9.41 -8.96 6.50
CA MET A 47 -9.12 -7.55 6.77
C MET A 47 -8.77 -7.32 8.23
N LEU A 48 -9.53 -7.89 9.17
CA LEU A 48 -9.26 -7.80 10.60
C LEU A 48 -7.86 -8.36 10.93
N PHE A 49 -7.52 -9.52 10.39
CA PHE A 49 -6.20 -10.12 10.57
C PHE A 49 -5.08 -9.19 10.11
N PHE A 50 -5.20 -8.59 8.92
CA PHE A 50 -4.18 -7.68 8.40
C PHE A 50 -4.12 -6.35 9.17
N ILE A 51 -5.22 -5.82 9.68
CA ILE A 51 -5.19 -4.65 10.57
C ILE A 51 -4.41 -4.98 11.84
N LEU A 52 -4.71 -6.10 12.50
CA LEU A 52 -4.02 -6.53 13.73
C LEU A 52 -2.55 -6.82 13.46
N LEU A 53 -2.23 -7.45 12.33
CA LEU A 53 -0.84 -7.69 11.91
C LEU A 53 -0.08 -6.39 11.72
N ASN A 54 -0.65 -5.38 11.06
CA ASN A 54 -0.01 -4.07 10.91
C ASN A 54 0.19 -3.37 12.27
N ILE A 55 -0.78 -3.47 13.20
CA ILE A 55 -0.60 -2.94 14.57
C ILE A 55 0.60 -3.62 15.26
N ALA A 56 0.71 -4.93 15.15
CA ALA A 56 1.84 -5.68 15.71
C ALA A 56 3.19 -5.32 15.05
N LEU A 57 3.18 -4.94 13.77
CA LEU A 57 4.38 -4.53 13.03
C LEU A 57 4.83 -3.09 13.30
N VAL A 58 4.03 -2.25 13.99
CA VAL A 58 4.44 -0.86 14.27
C VAL A 58 5.75 -0.82 15.05
N TYR A 59 5.89 -1.64 16.11
CA TYR A 59 7.14 -1.71 16.88
C TYR A 59 8.33 -2.20 16.04
N PRO A 60 8.27 -3.33 15.31
CA PRO A 60 9.33 -3.73 14.39
C PRO A 60 9.68 -2.67 13.33
N ILE A 61 8.68 -1.97 12.78
CA ILE A 61 8.92 -0.89 11.78
C ILE A 61 9.77 0.23 12.36
N THR A 62 9.56 0.59 13.63
CA THR A 62 10.25 1.72 14.25
C THR A 62 11.61 1.37 14.82
N GLU A 63 11.82 0.13 15.29
CA GLU A 63 13.01 -0.27 16.04
C GLU A 63 13.91 -1.24 15.26
N ILE A 64 13.37 -2.08 14.39
CA ILE A 64 14.11 -3.13 13.69
C ILE A 64 14.27 -2.78 12.19
N PHE A 65 13.15 -2.44 11.55
CA PHE A 65 13.15 -2.02 10.17
C PHE A 65 13.38 -0.51 10.07
N SER A 66 13.95 -0.07 8.95
CA SER A 66 14.00 1.37 8.71
C SER A 66 12.62 1.90 8.30
N ARG A 67 12.34 3.15 8.66
CA ARG A 67 11.13 3.84 8.19
C ARG A 67 11.05 3.90 6.66
N ASN A 68 12.21 3.92 6.00
CA ASN A 68 12.31 3.92 4.55
C ASN A 68 11.67 2.69 3.93
N LEU A 69 11.78 1.51 4.57
CA LEU A 69 11.12 0.29 4.10
C LEU A 69 9.60 0.42 4.16
N PHE A 70 9.07 1.00 5.25
CA PHE A 70 7.64 1.28 5.35
C PHE A 70 7.17 2.24 4.24
N PHE A 71 7.90 3.34 4.02
CA PHE A 71 7.58 4.30 2.95
C PHE A 71 7.74 3.68 1.56
N THR A 72 8.70 2.79 1.36
CA THR A 72 8.83 2.04 0.11
C THR A 72 7.60 1.17 -0.15
N ALA A 73 7.13 0.44 0.87
CA ALA A 73 5.91 -0.37 0.77
C ALA A 73 4.67 0.48 0.47
N LEU A 74 4.52 1.63 1.14
CA LEU A 74 3.47 2.61 0.84
C LEU A 74 3.54 3.09 -0.60
N LEU A 75 4.74 3.44 -1.08
CA LEU A 75 4.93 3.94 -2.44
C LEU A 75 4.56 2.89 -3.49
N ILE A 76 4.91 1.62 -3.27
CA ILE A 76 4.52 0.51 -4.15
C ILE A 76 3.00 0.49 -4.32
N SER A 77 2.24 0.51 -3.23
CA SER A 77 0.79 0.43 -3.30
C SER A 77 0.16 1.70 -3.90
N VAL A 78 0.65 2.89 -3.56
CA VAL A 78 0.17 4.15 -4.16
C VAL A 78 0.41 4.16 -5.68
N ILE A 79 1.60 3.77 -6.14
CA ILE A 79 1.89 3.71 -7.57
C ILE A 79 1.03 2.65 -8.26
N SER A 80 0.79 1.51 -7.60
CA SER A 80 -0.11 0.46 -8.10
C SER A 80 -1.51 1.01 -8.35
N ASP A 81 -2.10 1.69 -7.38
CA ASP A 81 -3.45 2.24 -7.48
C ASP A 81 -3.54 3.35 -8.55
N VAL A 82 -2.58 4.28 -8.54
CA VAL A 82 -2.53 5.38 -9.52
C VAL A 82 -2.35 4.85 -10.93
N SER A 83 -1.44 3.90 -11.14
CA SER A 83 -1.20 3.33 -12.47
C SER A 83 -2.40 2.50 -12.96
N ALA A 84 -3.02 1.72 -12.07
CA ALA A 84 -4.22 0.96 -12.38
C ALA A 84 -5.39 1.87 -12.81
N LEU A 85 -5.61 2.98 -12.06
CA LEU A 85 -6.64 3.94 -12.39
C LEU A 85 -6.36 4.71 -13.69
N SER A 86 -5.12 5.17 -13.88
CA SER A 86 -4.73 5.97 -15.04
C SER A 86 -4.79 5.14 -16.33
N MET A 87 -4.16 3.98 -16.34
CA MET A 87 -4.15 3.09 -17.51
C MET A 87 -5.54 2.48 -17.76
N GLY A 88 -6.29 2.19 -16.69
CA GLY A 88 -7.66 1.73 -16.82
C GLY A 88 -8.58 2.77 -17.45
N LYS A 89 -8.40 4.06 -17.16
CA LYS A 89 -9.17 5.15 -17.78
C LYS A 89 -8.74 5.44 -19.22
N LEU A 90 -7.44 5.40 -19.50
CA LEU A 90 -6.90 5.76 -20.83
C LEU A 90 -7.05 4.63 -21.84
N PHE A 91 -6.82 3.39 -21.44
CA PHE A 91 -6.70 2.23 -22.34
C PHE A 91 -7.65 1.09 -21.99
N GLY A 92 -8.41 1.19 -20.88
CA GLY A 92 -9.27 0.10 -20.41
C GLY A 92 -10.38 -0.25 -21.39
N LYS A 93 -10.40 -1.51 -21.82
CA LYS A 93 -11.42 -2.04 -22.72
C LYS A 93 -12.23 -3.17 -22.08
N LYS A 94 -11.58 -4.01 -21.27
CA LYS A 94 -12.19 -5.21 -20.72
C LYS A 94 -12.31 -5.13 -19.20
N ILE A 95 -13.55 -5.15 -18.69
CA ILE A 95 -13.83 -5.20 -17.24
C ILE A 95 -13.55 -6.62 -16.74
N ILE A 96 -12.81 -6.76 -15.61
CA ILE A 96 -12.42 -8.06 -15.07
C ILE A 96 -13.39 -8.53 -13.97
N PHE A 97 -13.80 -7.63 -13.09
CA PHE A 97 -14.57 -7.96 -11.88
C PHE A 97 -15.89 -7.19 -11.82
N PRO A 98 -16.86 -7.43 -12.74
CA PRO A 98 -18.08 -6.62 -12.84
C PRO A 98 -18.93 -6.64 -11.57
N HIS A 99 -18.94 -7.76 -10.81
CA HIS A 99 -19.72 -7.89 -9.58
C HIS A 99 -19.04 -7.33 -8.32
N ILE A 100 -17.72 -7.09 -8.36
CA ILE A 100 -16.95 -6.59 -7.21
C ILE A 100 -16.62 -5.12 -7.41
N SER A 101 -16.02 -4.81 -8.53
CA SER A 101 -15.59 -3.46 -8.91
C SER A 101 -15.78 -3.25 -10.42
N PRO A 102 -16.89 -2.64 -10.85
CA PRO A 102 -17.23 -2.50 -12.27
C PRO A 102 -16.28 -1.59 -13.05
N ASN A 103 -15.49 -0.78 -12.37
CA ASN A 103 -14.56 0.15 -12.98
C ASN A 103 -13.14 -0.44 -13.18
N LYS A 104 -12.88 -1.67 -12.73
CA LYS A 104 -11.55 -2.30 -12.88
C LYS A 104 -11.42 -3.00 -14.22
N THR A 105 -10.49 -2.53 -15.03
CA THR A 105 -10.18 -3.08 -16.37
C THR A 105 -8.94 -3.94 -16.34
N LEU A 106 -8.79 -4.84 -17.33
CA LEU A 106 -7.64 -5.73 -17.47
C LEU A 106 -6.33 -4.93 -17.65
N GLU A 107 -6.39 -3.90 -18.48
CA GLU A 107 -5.25 -3.04 -18.77
C GLU A 107 -4.78 -2.29 -17.52
N GLY A 108 -5.74 -1.76 -16.74
CA GLY A 108 -5.44 -1.15 -15.44
C GLY A 108 -4.86 -2.16 -14.45
N PHE A 109 -5.39 -3.38 -14.40
CA PHE A 109 -4.90 -4.45 -13.53
C PHE A 109 -3.44 -4.83 -13.84
N ILE A 110 -3.11 -5.04 -15.12
CA ILE A 110 -1.75 -5.35 -15.57
C ILE A 110 -0.80 -4.20 -15.22
N SER A 111 -1.21 -2.95 -15.48
CA SER A 111 -0.42 -1.78 -15.15
C SER A 111 -0.17 -1.66 -13.63
N GLY A 112 -1.19 -1.86 -12.80
CA GLY A 112 -1.06 -1.83 -11.34
C GLY A 112 -0.07 -2.86 -10.80
N ILE A 113 0.10 -3.99 -11.48
CA ILE A 113 1.05 -5.03 -11.09
C ILE A 113 2.49 -4.70 -11.51
N PHE A 114 2.71 -4.31 -12.76
CA PHE A 114 4.07 -4.20 -13.30
C PHE A 114 4.66 -2.81 -13.21
N PHE A 115 3.85 -1.77 -13.32
CA PHE A 115 4.33 -0.40 -13.35
C PHE A 115 5.08 0.03 -12.07
N PRO A 116 4.65 -0.33 -10.82
CA PRO A 116 5.38 0.02 -9.62
C PRO A 116 6.81 -0.53 -9.62
N ALA A 117 6.97 -1.80 -10.03
CA ALA A 117 8.29 -2.43 -10.08
C ALA A 117 9.21 -1.75 -11.11
N ILE A 118 8.70 -1.48 -12.31
CA ILE A 118 9.44 -0.79 -13.36
C ILE A 118 9.80 0.63 -12.89
N PHE A 119 8.85 1.36 -12.33
CA PHE A 119 9.04 2.72 -11.85
C PHE A 119 10.13 2.79 -10.77
N ILE A 120 10.03 1.96 -9.72
CA ILE A 120 10.97 1.97 -8.61
C ILE A 120 12.38 1.59 -9.08
N LEU A 121 12.53 0.55 -9.91
CA LEU A 121 13.84 0.16 -10.45
C LEU A 121 14.41 1.21 -11.39
N PHE A 122 13.62 1.79 -12.27
CA PHE A 122 14.07 2.85 -13.17
C PHE A 122 14.60 4.06 -12.40
N PHE A 123 13.89 4.51 -11.40
CA PHE A 123 14.33 5.64 -10.60
C PHE A 123 15.51 5.30 -9.69
N SER A 124 15.58 4.08 -9.14
CA SER A 124 16.76 3.69 -8.37
C SER A 124 18.00 3.60 -9.25
N TYR A 125 17.86 3.27 -10.53
CA TYR A 125 18.95 3.33 -11.50
C TYR A 125 19.38 4.78 -11.78
N ILE A 126 18.44 5.70 -11.99
CA ILE A 126 18.73 7.12 -12.22
C ILE A 126 19.37 7.76 -10.98
N ALA A 127 18.98 7.37 -9.77
CA ALA A 127 19.57 7.88 -8.53
C ALA A 127 21.09 7.59 -8.39
N GLN A 128 21.64 6.67 -9.19
CA GLN A 128 23.07 6.41 -9.24
C GLN A 128 23.88 7.53 -9.95
N PHE A 129 23.21 8.38 -10.71
CA PHE A 129 23.84 9.48 -11.48
C PHE A 129 23.94 10.81 -10.72
N ASP A 130 23.83 10.80 -9.37
CA ASP A 130 23.99 11.97 -8.48
C ASP A 130 23.17 13.21 -8.84
N LEU A 131 22.00 13.03 -9.43
CA LEU A 131 21.03 14.09 -9.65
C LEU A 131 20.43 14.50 -8.31
N THR A 132 20.85 15.63 -7.75
CA THR A 132 20.54 16.09 -6.39
C THR A 132 19.04 16.06 -6.08
N ILE A 133 18.17 16.46 -7.03
CA ILE A 133 16.70 16.45 -6.84
C ILE A 133 16.18 15.01 -6.73
N ILE A 134 16.69 14.11 -7.56
CA ILE A 134 16.27 12.71 -7.56
C ILE A 134 16.73 12.04 -6.27
N ASN A 135 17.97 12.30 -5.84
CA ASN A 135 18.50 11.76 -4.58
C ASN A 135 17.69 12.19 -3.36
N ILE A 136 17.23 13.46 -3.31
CA ILE A 136 16.34 13.94 -2.24
C ILE A 136 14.98 13.20 -2.25
N LEU A 137 14.39 13.00 -3.42
CA LEU A 137 13.11 12.28 -3.53
C LEU A 137 13.25 10.79 -3.21
N PHE A 138 14.41 10.18 -3.56
CA PHE A 138 14.63 8.75 -3.41
C PHE A 138 15.37 8.33 -2.14
N GLN A 139 15.79 9.29 -1.29
CA GLN A 139 16.29 8.95 0.05
C GLN A 139 15.29 8.16 0.90
N PHE A 140 13.98 8.24 0.55
CA PHE A 140 12.89 7.52 1.21
C PHE A 140 12.67 6.10 0.68
N ILE A 141 13.31 5.73 -0.45
CA ILE A 141 13.17 4.42 -1.08
C ILE A 141 14.37 3.56 -0.73
N GLU A 142 14.14 2.49 0.02
CA GLU A 142 15.19 1.59 0.47
C GLU A 142 15.06 0.23 -0.21
N ILE A 143 15.61 0.12 -1.42
CA ILE A 143 15.71 -1.13 -2.16
C ILE A 143 17.16 -1.57 -2.43
N LYS A 144 18.13 -0.74 -2.03
CA LYS A 144 19.55 -1.07 -2.22
C LYS A 144 19.94 -2.42 -1.58
N PRO A 145 19.53 -2.73 -0.34
CA PRO A 145 19.82 -4.05 0.24
C PRO A 145 19.28 -5.20 -0.61
N MET A 146 18.03 -5.08 -1.10
CA MET A 146 17.43 -6.09 -1.97
C MET A 146 18.21 -6.27 -3.29
N LEU A 147 18.66 -5.16 -3.90
CA LEU A 147 19.44 -5.21 -5.14
C LEU A 147 20.80 -5.88 -4.94
N ILE A 148 21.45 -5.66 -3.80
CA ILE A 148 22.73 -6.27 -3.45
C ILE A 148 22.56 -7.76 -3.16
N SER A 149 21.57 -8.15 -2.37
CA SER A 149 21.36 -9.53 -1.93
C SER A 149 20.72 -10.42 -3.00
N PHE A 150 19.70 -9.90 -3.68
CA PHE A 150 18.90 -10.67 -4.64
C PHE A 150 19.20 -10.39 -6.11
N GLY A 151 19.91 -9.28 -6.40
CA GLY A 151 20.10 -8.81 -7.77
C GLY A 151 18.80 -8.25 -8.40
N HIS A 152 18.92 -7.73 -9.63
CA HIS A 152 17.81 -7.00 -10.28
C HIS A 152 16.58 -7.86 -10.57
N VAL A 153 16.74 -9.13 -10.95
CA VAL A 153 15.64 -10.01 -11.35
C VAL A 153 14.78 -10.38 -10.14
N LEU A 154 15.40 -10.80 -9.05
CA LEU A 154 14.66 -11.19 -7.85
C LEU A 154 14.03 -9.97 -7.16
N THR A 155 14.73 -8.82 -7.15
CA THR A 155 14.15 -7.56 -6.65
C THR A 155 12.93 -7.16 -7.48
N PHE A 156 13.00 -7.24 -8.81
CA PHE A 156 11.85 -6.98 -9.67
C PHE A 156 10.67 -7.91 -9.34
N SER A 157 10.94 -9.21 -9.21
CA SER A 157 9.89 -10.18 -8.88
C SER A 157 9.26 -9.92 -7.49
N ALA A 158 10.07 -9.53 -6.50
CA ALA A 158 9.59 -9.16 -5.17
C ALA A 158 8.67 -7.93 -5.21
N LEU A 159 9.05 -6.89 -5.94
CA LEU A 159 8.22 -5.69 -6.13
C LEU A 159 6.91 -6.02 -6.86
N VAL A 160 6.95 -6.91 -7.85
CA VAL A 160 5.74 -7.40 -8.55
C VAL A 160 4.82 -8.16 -7.59
N VAL A 161 5.37 -9.03 -6.74
CA VAL A 161 4.58 -9.74 -5.70
C VAL A 161 3.90 -8.75 -4.76
N CYS A 162 4.62 -7.73 -4.29
CA CYS A 162 4.05 -6.68 -3.42
C CYS A 162 2.93 -5.90 -4.13
N SER A 163 3.10 -5.58 -5.41
CA SER A 163 2.08 -4.92 -6.22
C SER A 163 0.83 -5.80 -6.39
N ILE A 164 1.00 -7.11 -6.62
CA ILE A 164 -0.11 -8.08 -6.65
C ILE A 164 -0.85 -8.08 -5.31
N MET A 165 -0.13 -8.08 -4.20
CA MET A 165 -0.74 -8.06 -2.86
C MET A 165 -1.49 -6.76 -2.56
N SER A 166 -1.01 -5.62 -3.06
CA SER A 166 -1.73 -4.35 -3.04
C SER A 166 -3.08 -4.45 -3.76
N VAL A 167 -3.08 -4.95 -4.99
CA VAL A 167 -4.30 -5.13 -5.79
C VAL A 167 -5.28 -6.12 -5.15
N ILE A 168 -4.77 -7.20 -4.55
CA ILE A 168 -5.58 -8.18 -3.80
C ILE A 168 -6.23 -7.52 -2.58
N GLY A 169 -5.51 -6.65 -1.86
CA GLY A 169 -6.02 -5.90 -0.71
C GLY A 169 -7.26 -5.07 -1.08
N ASP A 170 -7.14 -4.27 -2.13
CA ASP A 170 -8.25 -3.47 -2.64
C ASP A 170 -9.44 -4.34 -3.12
N LEU A 171 -9.17 -5.50 -3.75
CA LEU A 171 -10.24 -6.43 -4.15
C LEU A 171 -10.96 -7.05 -2.94
N ILE A 172 -10.22 -7.41 -1.88
CA ILE A 172 -10.79 -7.95 -0.64
C ILE A 172 -11.68 -6.90 0.02
N ALA A 173 -11.20 -5.66 0.15
CA ALA A 173 -11.97 -4.55 0.69
C ALA A 173 -13.22 -4.26 -0.15
N SER A 174 -13.08 -4.19 -1.46
CA SER A 174 -14.20 -4.02 -2.39
C SER A 174 -15.23 -5.13 -2.25
N LYS A 175 -14.80 -6.39 -2.16
CA LYS A 175 -15.69 -7.54 -1.94
C LYS A 175 -16.39 -7.47 -0.59
N THR A 176 -15.67 -7.11 0.48
CA THR A 176 -16.24 -6.92 1.82
C THR A 176 -17.35 -5.88 1.79
N LYS A 177 -17.12 -4.72 1.15
CA LYS A 177 -18.13 -3.67 0.98
C LYS A 177 -19.40 -4.17 0.28
N ARG A 178 -19.26 -4.97 -0.79
CA ARG A 178 -20.43 -5.56 -1.50
C ARG A 178 -21.20 -6.53 -0.64
N LEU A 179 -20.52 -7.37 0.14
CA LEU A 179 -21.17 -8.34 1.03
C LEU A 179 -21.90 -7.66 2.20
N LEU A 180 -21.47 -6.46 2.59
CA LEU A 180 -22.11 -5.66 3.63
C LEU A 180 -23.15 -4.67 3.08
N GLU A 181 -23.38 -4.65 1.76
CA GLU A 181 -24.27 -3.72 1.07
C GLU A 181 -23.95 -2.24 1.35
N ILE A 182 -22.64 -1.93 1.59
CA ILE A 182 -22.15 -0.58 1.82
C ILE A 182 -21.29 -0.11 0.64
N LYS A 183 -21.13 1.20 0.54
CA LYS A 183 -20.22 1.82 -0.44
C LYS A 183 -18.85 2.08 0.16
N ASP A 184 -18.80 2.66 1.34
CA ASP A 184 -17.61 3.05 2.08
C ASP A 184 -17.67 2.48 3.51
N PHE A 185 -16.52 2.19 4.14
CA PHE A 185 -16.48 1.65 5.51
C PHE A 185 -16.82 2.69 6.57
N GLY A 186 -16.61 3.98 6.27
CA GLY A 186 -16.89 5.10 7.17
C GLY A 186 -17.05 6.42 6.43
N ASP A 187 -17.39 7.46 7.20
CA ASP A 187 -17.62 8.83 6.70
C ASP A 187 -16.68 9.84 7.40
N VAL A 188 -15.58 9.35 8.00
CA VAL A 188 -14.70 10.19 8.83
C VAL A 188 -13.94 11.22 8.00
N LEU A 189 -13.61 10.89 6.76
CA LEU A 189 -12.94 11.81 5.84
C LEU A 189 -13.98 12.48 4.92
N PRO A 190 -14.31 13.78 5.15
CA PRO A 190 -15.32 14.47 4.36
C PRO A 190 -15.08 14.34 2.85
N GLY A 191 -16.05 13.80 2.11
CA GLY A 191 -15.97 13.57 0.67
C GLY A 191 -15.02 12.44 0.20
N HIS A 192 -14.40 11.70 1.15
CA HIS A 192 -13.39 10.69 0.83
C HIS A 192 -13.63 9.32 1.50
N GLY A 193 -14.72 9.13 2.26
CA GLY A 193 -15.02 7.87 2.93
C GLY A 193 -14.29 7.68 4.26
N GLY A 194 -14.02 6.44 4.65
CA GLY A 194 -13.31 6.09 5.87
C GLY A 194 -11.79 6.01 5.74
N PHE A 195 -11.12 5.84 6.88
CA PHE A 195 -9.68 5.52 6.91
C PHE A 195 -9.40 4.16 6.30
N LEU A 196 -10.25 3.17 6.57
CA LEU A 196 -10.10 1.82 6.04
C LEU A 196 -10.20 1.80 4.52
N ASP A 197 -11.02 2.69 3.92
CA ASP A 197 -11.13 2.87 2.47
C ASP A 197 -9.85 3.42 1.83
N ARG A 198 -8.94 3.99 2.62
CA ARG A 198 -7.65 4.53 2.16
C ARG A 198 -6.47 3.61 2.41
N LEU A 199 -6.66 2.63 3.28
CA LEU A 199 -5.61 1.69 3.66
C LEU A 199 -5.77 0.31 3.02
N ASP A 200 -6.86 0.07 2.33
CA ASP A 200 -7.28 -1.24 1.84
C ASP A 200 -6.18 -1.96 1.01
N SER A 201 -5.53 -1.27 0.09
CA SER A 201 -4.39 -1.80 -0.68
C SER A 201 -3.11 -1.89 0.17
N HIS A 202 -2.91 -0.97 1.11
CA HIS A 202 -1.69 -0.89 1.93
C HIS A 202 -1.63 -1.99 3.00
N LEU A 203 -2.79 -2.38 3.56
CA LEU A 203 -2.87 -3.36 4.65
C LEU A 203 -2.19 -4.70 4.34
N ILE A 204 -2.21 -5.15 3.11
CA ILE A 204 -1.58 -6.41 2.70
C ILE A 204 -0.18 -6.16 2.13
N CYS A 205 0.02 -5.08 1.38
CA CYS A 205 1.30 -4.76 0.76
C CYS A 205 2.42 -4.56 1.78
N ILE A 206 2.17 -3.79 2.85
CA ILE A 206 3.18 -3.46 3.87
C ILE A 206 3.75 -4.70 4.54
N PRO A 207 2.94 -5.59 5.17
CA PRO A 207 3.46 -6.78 5.82
C PRO A 207 4.23 -7.70 4.88
N VAL A 208 3.73 -7.87 3.66
CA VAL A 208 4.39 -8.74 2.66
C VAL A 208 5.75 -8.17 2.26
N PHE A 209 5.86 -6.87 2.02
CA PHE A 209 7.13 -6.23 1.71
C PHE A 209 8.14 -6.35 2.86
N LEU A 210 7.72 -6.14 4.11
CA LEU A 210 8.57 -6.28 5.29
C LEU A 210 9.03 -7.72 5.48
N ILE A 211 8.14 -8.71 5.27
CA ILE A 211 8.50 -10.14 5.32
C ILE A 211 9.54 -10.46 4.25
N ILE A 212 9.33 -10.06 3.00
CA ILE A 212 10.32 -10.31 1.94
C ILE A 212 11.67 -9.69 2.30
N ASN A 213 11.66 -8.47 2.83
CA ASN A 213 12.89 -7.78 3.21
C ASN A 213 13.58 -8.39 4.44
N SER A 214 12.86 -9.11 5.31
CA SER A 214 13.45 -9.80 6.48
C SER A 214 14.30 -11.03 6.12
N PHE A 215 14.24 -11.51 4.87
CA PHE A 215 15.11 -12.57 4.35
C PHE A 215 16.42 -12.04 3.75
N ILE A 216 16.67 -10.74 3.83
CA ILE A 216 17.90 -10.06 3.39
C ILE A 216 18.86 -9.85 4.53
#